data_ca632da897e2c227f7b804096d6847b5
#
_entry.id   ca632da897e2c227f7b804096d6847b5
#
_cell.length_a   1.000
_cell.length_b   1.000
_cell.length_c   1.000
_cell.angle_alpha   90.00
_cell.angle_beta   90.00
_cell.angle_gamma   90.00
#
_symmetry.space_group_name_H-M   'P 1'
#
loop_
_entity.id
_entity.type
_entity.pdbx_description
1 polymer ?
#
loop_
_entity_poly.entity_id
_entity_poly.type
_entity_poly.pdbx_seq_one_letter_code
_entity_poly.pdbx_strand_id
1 'polypeptide(L)'
;STITISGTAYALTRAVTNEAYLIVREALSNAHVHARAHHIELEIAFTSTQFMVRIRDDGIGIADNILRMGGCPQHFGLEGMRERAEAIGARLHIRSSDDGGTEIELAIDAGVAYSRSVVGWTQTLWSRISSRALSPEYLTAIEDDPSSRGRSPRIPLYDRAV
;
A
#
# COMPACT_ATOMS: atom_id res chain seq x y z
N SER A 1 -8.98 -9.52 -8.90
CA SER A 1 -7.89 -8.53 -8.71
C SER A 1 -6.96 -8.56 -9.90
N THR A 2 -6.49 -7.41 -10.34
CA THR A 2 -5.59 -7.24 -11.49
C THR A 2 -4.34 -6.51 -11.04
N ILE A 3 -3.17 -6.93 -11.56
CA ILE A 3 -1.90 -6.26 -11.27
C ILE A 3 -1.22 -5.90 -12.58
N THR A 4 -0.81 -4.65 -12.70
CA THR A 4 -0.11 -4.12 -13.86
C THR A 4 1.21 -3.48 -13.41
N ILE A 5 2.30 -3.84 -14.11
CA ILE A 5 3.61 -3.20 -13.90
C ILE A 5 4.04 -2.59 -15.22
N SER A 6 4.41 -1.33 -15.22
CA SER A 6 4.79 -0.58 -16.41
C SER A 6 6.15 0.13 -16.23
N GLY A 7 6.81 0.38 -17.35
CA GLY A 7 8.10 1.07 -17.40
C GLY A 7 9.31 0.17 -17.16
N THR A 8 10.50 0.77 -17.15
CA THR A 8 11.75 0.08 -16.84
C THR A 8 11.96 0.06 -15.35
N ALA A 9 12.06 -1.13 -14.76
CA ALA A 9 12.26 -1.27 -13.32
C ALA A 9 13.62 -0.69 -12.89
N TYR A 10 13.54 0.30 -12.00
CA TYR A 10 14.72 0.86 -11.31
C TYR A 10 14.82 0.29 -9.90
N ALA A 11 16.03 0.17 -9.38
CA ALA A 11 16.24 -0.24 -8.01
C ALA A 11 15.72 0.85 -7.06
N LEU A 12 14.75 0.51 -6.22
CA LEU A 12 14.25 1.41 -5.19
C LEU A 12 15.21 1.49 -3.99
N THR A 13 15.23 2.60 -3.30
CA THR A 13 15.90 2.70 -2.00
C THR A 13 15.20 1.78 -0.98
N ARG A 14 15.93 1.33 0.04
CA ARG A 14 15.38 0.45 1.09
C ARG A 14 14.22 1.11 1.84
N ALA A 15 14.33 2.41 2.13
CA ALA A 15 13.28 3.17 2.80
C ALA A 15 11.99 3.17 1.96
N VAL A 16 12.10 3.55 0.68
CA VAL A 16 10.96 3.57 -0.24
C VAL A 16 10.34 2.18 -0.39
N THR A 17 11.17 1.13 -0.54
CA THR A 17 10.65 -0.25 -0.65
C THR A 17 9.83 -0.65 0.57
N ASN A 18 10.29 -0.34 1.79
CA ASN A 18 9.61 -0.72 3.01
C ASN A 18 8.31 0.05 3.21
N GLU A 19 8.35 1.37 3.09
CA GLU A 19 7.16 2.18 3.35
C GLU A 19 6.11 2.03 2.24
N ALA A 20 6.51 1.96 0.97
CA ALA A 20 5.59 1.67 -0.12
C ALA A 20 4.91 0.30 0.06
N TYR A 21 5.65 -0.74 0.47
CA TYR A 21 5.06 -2.04 0.79
C TYR A 21 4.01 -1.95 1.90
N LEU A 22 4.28 -1.22 2.99
CA LEU A 22 3.34 -1.09 4.10
C LEU A 22 2.09 -0.30 3.71
N ILE A 23 2.24 0.74 2.87
CA ILE A 23 1.11 1.50 2.33
C ILE A 23 0.24 0.61 1.42
N VAL A 24 0.87 -0.13 0.49
CA VAL A 24 0.14 -1.04 -0.42
C VAL A 24 -0.60 -2.11 0.37
N ARG A 25 0.04 -2.72 1.35
CA ARG A 25 -0.58 -3.74 2.21
C ARG A 25 -1.80 -3.20 2.95
N GLU A 26 -1.70 -2.01 3.53
CA GLU A 26 -2.80 -1.36 4.23
C GLU A 26 -3.97 -1.04 3.27
N ALA A 27 -3.66 -0.51 2.08
CA ALA A 27 -4.65 -0.20 1.06
C ALA A 27 -5.40 -1.46 0.59
N LEU A 28 -4.68 -2.55 0.34
CA LEU A 28 -5.29 -3.84 -0.05
C LEU A 28 -6.14 -4.43 1.07
N SER A 29 -5.69 -4.32 2.33
CA SER A 29 -6.45 -4.74 3.50
C SER A 29 -7.76 -3.95 3.61
N ASN A 30 -7.71 -2.63 3.43
CA ASN A 30 -8.90 -1.78 3.47
C ASN A 30 -9.90 -2.12 2.36
N ALA A 31 -9.43 -2.35 1.15
CA ALA A 31 -10.27 -2.76 0.02
C ALA A 31 -10.97 -4.11 0.28
N HIS A 32 -10.24 -5.07 0.84
CA HIS A 32 -10.79 -6.42 1.10
C HIS A 32 -11.72 -6.45 2.32
N VAL A 33 -11.28 -5.88 3.45
CA VAL A 33 -11.99 -6.00 4.74
C VAL A 33 -13.13 -4.99 4.89
N HIS A 34 -12.91 -3.75 4.45
CA HIS A 34 -13.82 -2.65 4.73
C HIS A 34 -14.64 -2.21 3.52
N ALA A 35 -14.07 -2.25 2.32
CA ALA A 35 -14.76 -1.76 1.15
C ALA A 35 -15.74 -2.76 0.51
N ARG A 36 -15.68 -4.05 0.86
CA ARG A 36 -16.47 -5.13 0.21
C ARG A 36 -16.27 -5.15 -1.31
N ALA A 37 -15.06 -4.82 -1.76
CA ALA A 37 -14.74 -4.72 -3.17
C ALA A 37 -14.80 -6.08 -3.88
N HIS A 38 -15.38 -6.11 -5.08
CA HIS A 38 -15.36 -7.27 -5.95
C HIS A 38 -14.12 -7.25 -6.85
N HIS A 39 -13.66 -6.05 -7.20
CA HIS A 39 -12.50 -5.87 -8.05
C HIS A 39 -11.50 -4.90 -7.42
N ILE A 40 -10.21 -5.32 -7.41
CA ILE A 40 -9.09 -4.50 -6.95
C ILE A 40 -8.03 -4.47 -8.03
N GLU A 41 -7.60 -3.28 -8.41
CA GLU A 41 -6.52 -3.04 -9.37
C GLU A 41 -5.30 -2.47 -8.64
N LEU A 42 -4.12 -3.06 -8.88
CA LEU A 42 -2.83 -2.56 -8.43
C LEU A 42 -1.98 -2.23 -9.66
N GLU A 43 -1.62 -0.98 -9.80
CA GLU A 43 -0.70 -0.49 -10.82
C GLU A 43 0.62 -0.05 -10.17
N ILE A 44 1.76 -0.49 -10.73
CA ILE A 44 3.09 -0.05 -10.34
C ILE A 44 3.78 0.50 -11.59
N ALA A 45 4.18 1.76 -11.56
CA ALA A 45 4.82 2.43 -12.68
C ALA A 45 6.20 2.97 -12.32
N PHE A 46 7.18 2.63 -13.16
CA PHE A 46 8.54 3.15 -13.08
C PHE A 46 8.79 4.10 -14.25
N THR A 47 9.07 5.34 -13.96
CA THR A 47 9.45 6.33 -14.98
C THR A 47 10.80 6.96 -14.63
N SER A 48 11.39 7.70 -15.57
CA SER A 48 12.63 8.45 -15.32
C SER A 48 12.45 9.59 -14.31
N THR A 49 11.22 10.02 -14.06
CA THR A 49 10.89 11.16 -13.20
C THR A 49 10.30 10.77 -11.85
N GLN A 50 9.65 9.61 -11.77
CA GLN A 50 8.98 9.18 -10.55
C GLN A 50 8.75 7.66 -10.50
N PHE A 51 8.61 7.14 -9.29
CA PHE A 51 8.00 5.86 -8.98
C PHE A 51 6.57 6.10 -8.52
N MET A 52 5.61 5.32 -9.02
CA MET A 52 4.20 5.45 -8.68
C MET A 52 3.60 4.08 -8.36
N VAL A 53 2.76 4.05 -7.34
CA VAL A 53 1.86 2.92 -7.04
C VAL A 53 0.44 3.46 -6.94
N ARG A 54 -0.49 2.82 -7.62
CA ARG A 54 -1.92 3.12 -7.55
C ARG A 54 -2.70 1.87 -7.21
N ILE A 55 -3.56 1.97 -6.22
CA ILE A 55 -4.52 0.93 -5.85
C ILE A 55 -5.92 1.51 -6.03
N ARG A 56 -6.77 0.77 -6.73
CA ARG A 56 -8.17 1.14 -6.95
C ARG A 56 -9.07 -0.04 -6.63
N ASP A 57 -10.13 0.21 -5.90
CA ASP A 57 -11.19 -0.76 -5.63
C ASP A 57 -12.56 -0.23 -6.11
N ASP A 58 -13.49 -1.15 -6.33
CA ASP A 58 -14.89 -0.89 -6.71
C ASP A 58 -15.86 -1.03 -5.52
N GLY A 59 -15.36 -0.87 -4.30
CA GLY A 59 -16.14 -1.06 -3.09
C GLY A 59 -17.05 0.11 -2.73
N ILE A 60 -17.56 0.09 -1.49
CA ILE A 60 -18.50 1.11 -0.97
C ILE A 60 -17.88 2.50 -0.78
N GLY A 61 -16.56 2.61 -0.90
CA GLY A 61 -15.85 3.86 -0.68
C GLY A 61 -15.67 4.22 0.81
N ILE A 62 -15.15 5.44 1.02
CA ILE A 62 -14.89 6.02 2.34
C ILE A 62 -15.68 7.32 2.44
N ALA A 63 -16.50 7.45 3.46
CA ALA A 63 -17.32 8.64 3.65
C ALA A 63 -16.46 9.91 3.81
N ASP A 64 -16.91 11.03 3.24
CA ASP A 64 -16.21 12.31 3.20
C ASP A 64 -15.77 12.83 4.58
N ASN A 65 -16.59 12.61 5.61
CA ASN A 65 -16.26 12.99 6.97
C ASN A 65 -15.04 12.24 7.52
N ILE A 66 -14.85 10.96 7.12
CA ILE A 66 -13.71 10.13 7.52
C ILE A 66 -12.45 10.59 6.78
N LEU A 67 -12.57 10.90 5.48
CA LEU A 67 -11.43 11.41 4.70
C LEU A 67 -10.89 12.74 5.22
N ARG A 68 -11.78 13.60 5.74
CA ARG A 68 -11.44 14.95 6.25
C ARG A 68 -11.03 14.95 7.73
N MET A 69 -11.58 14.06 8.54
CA MET A 69 -11.27 13.91 9.96
C MET A 69 -10.07 12.99 10.14
N GLY A 70 -8.87 13.46 9.80
CA GLY A 70 -7.66 12.78 10.26
C GLY A 70 -7.72 12.52 11.76
N GLY A 71 -7.79 11.26 12.20
CA GLY A 71 -7.76 10.93 13.63
C GLY A 71 -9.04 10.36 14.25
N CYS A 72 -9.98 9.84 13.47
CA CYS A 72 -11.06 9.03 14.04
C CYS A 72 -10.51 7.71 14.61
N PRO A 73 -10.85 7.31 15.86
CA PRO A 73 -10.25 6.15 16.54
C PRO A 73 -10.37 4.80 15.81
N GLN A 74 -11.14 4.72 14.74
CA GLN A 74 -11.37 3.51 13.94
C GLN A 74 -10.68 3.51 12.57
N HIS A 75 -9.94 4.58 12.21
CA HIS A 75 -9.33 4.75 10.89
C HIS A 75 -7.82 5.04 10.94
N PHE A 76 -7.12 4.42 11.88
CA PHE A 76 -5.65 4.53 12.02
C PHE A 76 -4.88 4.15 10.75
N GLY A 77 -5.47 3.33 9.86
CA GLY A 77 -4.83 2.91 8.61
C GLY A 77 -4.56 4.07 7.64
N LEU A 78 -5.52 4.99 7.47
CA LEU A 78 -5.36 6.14 6.57
C LEU A 78 -4.30 7.12 7.07
N GLU A 79 -4.29 7.39 8.38
CA GLU A 79 -3.29 8.25 9.00
C GLU A 79 -1.90 7.62 8.93
N GLY A 80 -1.78 6.34 9.28
CA GLY A 80 -0.52 5.60 9.17
C GLY A 80 0.03 5.58 7.73
N MET A 81 -0.83 5.53 6.71
CA MET A 81 -0.38 5.66 5.32
C MET A 81 0.16 7.06 5.01
N ARG A 82 -0.47 8.13 5.52
CA ARG A 82 0.01 9.52 5.34
C ARG A 82 1.35 9.74 6.02
N GLU A 83 1.49 9.34 7.29
CA GLU A 83 2.76 9.43 8.05
C GLU A 83 3.90 8.70 7.33
N ARG A 84 3.64 7.49 6.81
CA ARG A 84 4.63 6.71 6.06
C ARG A 84 5.03 7.38 4.75
N ALA A 85 4.06 7.93 4.02
CA ALA A 85 4.34 8.65 2.78
C ALA A 85 5.18 9.90 3.06
N GLU A 86 4.85 10.66 4.10
CA GLU A 86 5.61 11.84 4.53
C GLU A 86 7.04 11.47 4.92
N ALA A 87 7.24 10.40 5.67
CA ALA A 87 8.55 9.92 6.12
C ALA A 87 9.53 9.62 4.98
N ILE A 88 9.03 9.32 3.78
CA ILE A 88 9.85 9.07 2.58
C ILE A 88 9.74 10.18 1.53
N GLY A 89 9.14 11.33 1.88
CA GLY A 89 8.94 12.44 0.95
C GLY A 89 8.04 12.12 -0.24
N ALA A 90 7.10 11.19 -0.07
CA ALA A 90 6.13 10.81 -1.08
C ALA A 90 4.88 11.68 -1.03
N ARG A 91 4.21 11.82 -2.17
CA ARG A 91 2.86 12.37 -2.25
C ARG A 91 1.86 11.21 -2.19
N LEU A 92 0.94 11.27 -1.23
CA LEU A 92 -0.15 10.31 -1.10
C LEU A 92 -1.48 11.01 -1.38
N HIS A 93 -2.19 10.54 -2.40
CA HIS A 93 -3.54 10.98 -2.71
C HIS A 93 -4.54 9.86 -2.43
N ILE A 94 -5.58 10.17 -1.67
CA ILE A 94 -6.68 9.25 -1.39
C ILE A 94 -7.94 9.91 -1.94
N ARG A 95 -8.58 9.26 -2.90
CA ARG A 95 -9.84 9.68 -3.50
C ARG A 95 -10.87 8.59 -3.26
N SER A 96 -12.02 8.98 -2.80
CA SER A 96 -13.12 8.05 -2.61
C SER A 96 -14.44 8.78 -2.76
N SER A 97 -15.48 8.06 -3.10
CA SER A 97 -16.85 8.57 -3.15
C SER A 97 -17.80 7.47 -2.68
N ASP A 98 -18.94 7.87 -2.12
CA ASP A 98 -19.98 6.94 -1.71
C ASP A 98 -20.40 6.06 -2.91
N ASP A 99 -20.36 4.75 -2.73
CA ASP A 99 -20.61 3.71 -3.74
C ASP A 99 -19.72 3.78 -5.01
N GLY A 100 -18.63 4.57 -4.97
CA GLY A 100 -17.71 4.75 -6.10
C GLY A 100 -16.34 4.11 -5.91
N GLY A 101 -16.13 3.38 -4.82
CA GLY A 101 -14.85 2.76 -4.47
C GLY A 101 -13.81 3.75 -3.94
N THR A 102 -12.58 3.25 -3.83
CA THR A 102 -11.45 4.05 -3.35
C THR A 102 -10.27 3.95 -4.29
N GLU A 103 -9.60 5.07 -4.52
CA GLU A 103 -8.31 5.16 -5.23
C GLU A 103 -7.26 5.73 -4.29
N ILE A 104 -6.17 5.00 -4.13
CA ILE A 104 -4.98 5.42 -3.38
C ILE A 104 -3.81 5.48 -4.33
N GLU A 105 -3.21 6.66 -4.46
CA GLU A 105 -2.04 6.90 -5.30
C GLU A 105 -0.86 7.39 -4.47
N LEU A 106 0.25 6.67 -4.54
CA LEU A 106 1.54 7.04 -3.95
C LEU A 106 2.49 7.41 -5.08
N ALA A 107 3.02 8.62 -5.08
CA ALA A 107 3.99 9.10 -6.06
C ALA A 107 5.26 9.63 -5.37
N ILE A 108 6.42 9.19 -5.84
CA ILE A 108 7.72 9.51 -5.26
C ILE A 108 8.66 9.96 -6.37
N ASP A 109 9.28 11.11 -6.22
CA ASP A 109 10.21 11.63 -7.23
C ASP A 109 11.43 10.70 -7.40
N ALA A 110 11.89 10.51 -8.63
CA ALA A 110 12.95 9.57 -8.99
C ALA A 110 14.23 9.72 -8.16
N GLY A 111 14.59 10.97 -7.84
CA GLY A 111 15.76 11.28 -7.01
C GLY A 111 15.69 10.76 -5.58
N VAL A 112 14.47 10.54 -5.06
CA VAL A 112 14.20 9.98 -3.74
C VAL A 112 13.96 8.47 -3.86
N ALA A 113 13.19 8.07 -4.87
CA ALA A 113 12.74 6.69 -5.05
C ALA A 113 13.88 5.74 -5.40
N TYR A 114 14.75 6.15 -6.34
CA TYR A 114 15.70 5.23 -6.94
C TYR A 114 17.07 5.26 -6.26
N SER A 115 17.60 4.06 -6.05
CA SER A 115 18.98 3.89 -5.59
C SER A 115 19.95 4.14 -6.75
N ARG A 116 21.04 4.86 -6.48
CA ARG A 116 22.16 4.99 -7.42
C ARG A 116 22.94 3.69 -7.62
N SER A 117 22.70 2.69 -6.80
CA SER A 117 23.34 1.38 -6.86
C SER A 117 22.56 0.44 -7.79
N VAL A 118 23.18 -0.10 -8.80
CA VAL A 118 22.57 -0.93 -9.89
C VAL A 118 22.25 -2.37 -9.42
N VAL A 119 21.99 -2.65 -8.15
CA VAL A 119 21.82 -4.02 -7.66
C VAL A 119 20.41 -4.28 -7.12
N GLY A 120 19.61 -4.97 -7.93
CA GLY A 120 18.78 -6.11 -7.55
C GLY A 120 17.56 -5.97 -6.61
N TRP A 121 17.11 -4.78 -6.19
CA TRP A 121 16.06 -4.64 -5.16
C TRP A 121 14.60 -4.60 -5.70
N THR A 122 14.41 -4.49 -7.00
CA THR A 122 13.07 -4.49 -7.62
C THR A 122 12.34 -5.82 -7.46
N GLN A 123 13.08 -6.94 -7.46
CA GLN A 123 12.52 -8.26 -7.16
C GLN A 123 12.00 -8.35 -5.71
N THR A 124 12.58 -7.59 -4.78
CA THR A 124 12.25 -7.68 -3.37
C THR A 124 10.89 -7.05 -3.06
N LEU A 125 10.56 -5.90 -3.64
CA LEU A 125 9.23 -5.29 -3.45
C LEU A 125 8.13 -6.19 -4.04
N TRP A 126 8.34 -6.64 -5.27
CA TRP A 126 7.40 -7.52 -5.95
C TRP A 126 7.21 -8.86 -5.24
N SER A 127 8.29 -9.53 -4.85
CA SER A 127 8.20 -10.79 -4.12
C SER A 127 7.47 -10.64 -2.78
N ARG A 128 7.62 -9.50 -2.09
CA ARG A 128 6.92 -9.24 -0.83
C ARG A 128 5.44 -8.94 -1.02
N ILE A 129 5.06 -8.22 -2.09
CA ILE A 129 3.66 -7.94 -2.43
C ILE A 129 2.98 -9.23 -2.92
N SER A 130 3.58 -9.94 -3.87
CA SER A 130 2.97 -11.10 -4.51
C SER A 130 2.89 -12.33 -3.62
N SER A 131 3.92 -12.58 -2.79
CA SER A 131 3.97 -13.79 -1.97
C SER A 131 3.19 -13.69 -0.66
N ARG A 132 2.88 -12.50 -0.17
CA ARG A 132 2.26 -12.33 1.14
C ARG A 132 0.99 -11.50 1.14
N ALA A 133 0.97 -10.35 0.47
CA ALA A 133 -0.19 -9.44 0.51
C ALA A 133 -1.34 -9.86 -0.41
N LEU A 134 -1.06 -10.72 -1.40
CA LEU A 134 -2.04 -11.21 -2.38
C LEU A 134 -2.29 -12.73 -2.26
N SER A 135 -1.67 -13.42 -1.29
CA SER A 135 -1.96 -14.84 -1.09
C SER A 135 -3.36 -15.00 -0.47
N PRO A 136 -4.16 -15.97 -0.95
CA PRO A 136 -5.46 -16.29 -0.36
C PRO A 136 -5.35 -16.53 1.15
N GLU A 137 -4.28 -17.19 1.61
CA GLU A 137 -3.99 -17.46 3.01
C GLU A 137 -3.81 -16.21 3.86
N TYR A 138 -3.19 -15.15 3.31
CA TYR A 138 -3.02 -13.89 4.03
C TYR A 138 -4.34 -13.13 4.14
N LEU A 139 -5.14 -13.12 3.07
CA LEU A 139 -6.46 -12.48 3.07
C LEU A 139 -7.41 -13.19 4.04
N THR A 140 -7.39 -14.52 4.09
CA THR A 140 -8.17 -15.32 5.05
C THR A 140 -7.70 -15.12 6.50
N ALA A 141 -6.38 -15.02 6.74
CA ALA A 141 -5.83 -14.78 8.07
C ALA A 141 -6.18 -13.39 8.65
N ILE A 142 -6.47 -12.39 7.78
CA ILE A 142 -6.98 -11.09 8.22
C ILE A 142 -8.43 -11.20 8.66
N GLU A 143 -9.25 -12.04 8.01
CA GLU A 143 -10.66 -12.25 8.38
C GLU A 143 -10.82 -12.97 9.72
N ASP A 144 -9.94 -13.90 10.05
CA ASP A 144 -10.02 -14.75 11.26
C ASP A 144 -9.34 -14.12 12.50
N ASP A 145 -8.65 -12.97 12.37
CA ASP A 145 -8.04 -12.30 13.52
C ASP A 145 -9.07 -11.40 14.25
N PRO A 146 -9.56 -11.83 15.42
CA PRO A 146 -10.50 -11.04 16.21
C PRO A 146 -9.90 -9.72 16.72
N SER A 147 -8.58 -9.53 16.63
CA SER A 147 -7.88 -8.28 16.94
C SER A 147 -7.85 -7.29 15.77
N SER A 148 -8.24 -7.73 14.57
CA SER A 148 -8.31 -6.87 13.36
C SER A 148 -9.43 -5.82 13.45
N ARG A 149 -10.34 -5.98 14.40
CA ARG A 149 -11.32 -4.95 14.77
C ARG A 149 -10.62 -3.83 15.57
N GLY A 150 -9.66 -3.13 14.95
CA GLY A 150 -9.05 -1.94 15.52
C GLY A 150 -7.54 -1.96 15.77
N ARG A 151 -6.80 -2.97 15.32
CA ARG A 151 -5.33 -2.95 15.40
C ARG A 151 -4.71 -3.58 14.15
N SER A 152 -3.79 -2.88 13.51
CA SER A 152 -2.92 -3.48 12.50
C SER A 152 -2.24 -4.73 13.07
N PRO A 153 -2.22 -5.87 12.36
CA PRO A 153 -1.54 -7.07 12.82
C PRO A 153 -0.07 -6.75 13.10
N ARG A 154 0.40 -7.04 14.30
CA ARG A 154 1.82 -6.96 14.66
C ARG A 154 2.56 -8.01 13.86
N ILE A 155 3.39 -7.57 12.91
CA ILE A 155 4.31 -8.45 12.22
C ILE A 155 5.37 -8.88 13.24
N PRO A 156 5.67 -10.18 13.41
CA PRO A 156 6.84 -10.60 14.15
C PRO A 156 8.08 -9.98 13.52
N LEU A 157 8.85 -9.22 14.31
CA LEU A 157 10.18 -8.77 13.94
C LEU A 157 10.99 -10.03 13.59
N TYR A 158 11.44 -10.11 12.35
CA TYR A 158 12.38 -11.16 11.96
C TYR A 158 13.64 -11.00 12.78
N ASP A 159 13.89 -12.03 13.59
CA ASP A 159 15.09 -12.23 14.37
C ASP A 159 16.33 -12.05 13.51
N ARG A 160 17.28 -11.28 14.01
CA ARG A 160 18.61 -11.13 13.42
C ARG A 160 19.31 -12.47 13.57
N ALA A 161 19.59 -13.11 12.47
CA ALA A 161 20.61 -14.15 12.44
C ALA A 161 21.58 -13.87 11.30
N VAL A 162 22.80 -13.47 11.71
CA VAL A 162 24.13 -13.52 11.08
C VAL A 162 24.27 -12.94 9.68
#